data_668f323814461bfc38831f256047ffa5
#
_entry.id   668f323814461bfc38831f256047ffa5
#
_cell.length_a   1.000
_cell.length_b   1.000
_cell.length_c   1.000
_cell.angle_alpha   90.00
_cell.angle_beta   90.00
_cell.angle_gamma   90.00
#
_symmetry.space_group_name_H-M   'P 1'
#
loop_
_entity.id
_entity.type
_entity.pdbx_description
1 polymer ?
#
loop_
_entity_poly.entity_id
_entity_poly.type
_entity_poly.pdbx_seq_one_letter_code
_entity_poly.pdbx_strand_id
1 'polypeptide(L)'
;MFARTRLFSKVPVALGAALLLTVASSCSDFLKQDIRSQLTPGTYFANADQAQAAINGLYDNLRIMSSTDVGYGESLWVGLELFAQHATSLGQSQFNNQILNQTLDANNPYSSSMWNGAYYGIGAANLSLARIPGISMDETQKKALLGQAYFVRAFLYYHLVRLYGDVPLITTPVDANSPDLYPARAATVDVYKLIVSDLQAAESAGLPVVDRTGRITQSAAKSLLASVYLTMAGYPLQQTANYALAAAKAAEVIDAGNYPLFTNYISLHNNADKNQGELILQAQYQFGIATNAISPLVVPYFAGISNYNDEFGALIPTNEFFNSYESGDLRAQERQFYFSSYPRFKAPAGTVNFNAHALYKYFHLESALSTATPDCDENWTLLRMPEVMLIYAEAINEASGATPKAYTQLNAIRSRAQLPALNGLSKDAFREAVWKERYHELAYENKAYFDIQRTRKAYDVVNNRFVDAVGFKNEVGNTLQSKYLLWGIPRTEINTNNKLTQNPGY
;
A
#
# COMPACT_ATOMS: atom_id res chain seq x y z
N MET A 1 -39.83 -94.81 10.70
CA MET A 1 -38.94 -94.01 9.91
C MET A 1 -38.82 -92.66 10.60
N PHE A 2 -37.65 -92.28 10.99
CA PHE A 2 -37.37 -91.34 12.10
C PHE A 2 -37.66 -89.87 11.77
N ALA A 3 -38.46 -89.21 12.65
CA ALA A 3 -38.57 -87.76 12.71
C ALA A 3 -37.68 -87.23 13.82
N ARG A 4 -36.73 -86.32 13.48
CA ARG A 4 -35.86 -85.56 14.43
C ARG A 4 -36.45 -84.22 14.68
N THR A 5 -36.95 -83.97 15.89
CA THR A 5 -37.32 -82.67 16.43
C THR A 5 -36.06 -81.94 16.86
N ARG A 6 -35.84 -80.69 16.38
CA ARG A 6 -34.79 -79.74 16.84
C ARG A 6 -35.43 -78.79 17.84
N LEU A 7 -34.94 -78.83 19.07
CA LEU A 7 -35.12 -77.78 20.06
C LEU A 7 -34.23 -76.58 19.71
N PHE A 8 -34.84 -75.45 19.52
CA PHE A 8 -34.10 -74.17 19.47
C PHE A 8 -34.15 -73.52 20.87
N SER A 9 -32.94 -73.33 21.48
CA SER A 9 -32.77 -72.71 22.79
C SER A 9 -32.91 -71.15 22.63
N LYS A 10 -33.78 -70.56 23.40
CA LYS A 10 -34.00 -69.11 23.49
C LYS A 10 -33.09 -68.53 24.57
N VAL A 11 -31.77 -68.34 24.25
CA VAL A 11 -30.88 -67.47 25.02
C VAL A 11 -29.77 -67.19 24.07
N PRO A 12 -29.67 -65.97 23.48
CA PRO A 12 -28.85 -64.89 23.96
C PRO A 12 -29.21 -63.47 23.42
N VAL A 13 -30.45 -63.05 23.50
CA VAL A 13 -30.77 -61.65 23.05
C VAL A 13 -30.43 -60.61 24.13
N ALA A 14 -30.45 -61.04 25.44
CA ALA A 14 -30.17 -60.17 26.57
C ALA A 14 -28.64 -59.77 26.70
N LEU A 15 -27.71 -60.69 26.32
CA LEU A 15 -26.28 -60.39 26.37
C LEU A 15 -25.82 -59.45 25.28
N GLY A 16 -26.45 -59.45 24.10
CA GLY A 16 -26.15 -58.54 22.99
C GLY A 16 -26.57 -57.09 23.25
N ALA A 17 -27.70 -56.88 23.95
CA ALA A 17 -28.18 -55.57 24.34
C ALA A 17 -27.33 -54.86 25.41
N ALA A 18 -26.79 -55.65 26.36
CA ALA A 18 -25.90 -55.15 27.42
C ALA A 18 -24.51 -54.75 26.87
N LEU A 19 -23.99 -55.41 25.83
CA LEU A 19 -22.70 -55.07 25.19
C LEU A 19 -22.79 -53.83 24.31
N LEU A 20 -23.96 -53.54 23.72
CA LEU A 20 -24.22 -52.34 22.91
C LEU A 20 -24.39 -51.09 23.76
N LEU A 21 -24.81 -51.16 25.01
CA LEU A 21 -24.97 -50.03 25.92
C LEU A 21 -23.64 -49.58 26.58
N THR A 22 -22.63 -50.45 26.64
CA THR A 22 -21.29 -50.09 27.17
C THR A 22 -20.39 -49.43 26.16
N VAL A 23 -20.71 -49.44 24.86
CA VAL A 23 -19.94 -48.72 23.81
C VAL A 23 -20.44 -47.28 23.62
N ALA A 24 -21.61 -46.93 24.14
CA ALA A 24 -22.17 -45.57 24.03
C ALA A 24 -21.61 -44.55 25.05
N SER A 25 -20.84 -44.99 26.05
CA SER A 25 -20.10 -44.11 26.97
C SER A 25 -18.65 -43.90 26.52
N SER A 26 -18.40 -43.93 25.19
CA SER A 26 -17.11 -43.63 24.60
C SER A 26 -16.77 -42.15 24.80
N CYS A 27 -15.80 -41.93 25.60
CA CYS A 27 -15.01 -40.76 25.93
C CYS A 27 -15.16 -39.62 24.94
N SER A 28 -15.93 -38.59 25.25
CA SER A 28 -15.88 -37.28 24.59
C SER A 28 -14.47 -36.64 24.66
N ASP A 29 -13.65 -37.06 25.63
CA ASP A 29 -12.28 -36.59 25.79
C ASP A 29 -11.28 -37.27 24.84
N PHE A 30 -11.59 -38.49 24.31
CA PHE A 30 -10.72 -39.17 23.34
C PHE A 30 -10.79 -38.50 21.93
N LEU A 31 -11.86 -37.76 21.64
CA LEU A 31 -12.02 -37.01 20.38
C LEU A 31 -11.57 -35.55 20.52
N LYS A 32 -11.16 -35.12 21.69
CA LYS A 32 -10.47 -33.83 21.84
C LYS A 32 -9.04 -34.00 21.35
N GLN A 33 -8.84 -33.67 20.08
CA GLN A 33 -7.51 -33.58 19.49
C GLN A 33 -6.74 -32.51 20.24
N ASP A 34 -5.90 -32.89 21.19
CA ASP A 34 -4.94 -32.00 21.85
C ASP A 34 -3.83 -31.69 20.82
N ILE A 35 -4.07 -30.69 19.99
CA ILE A 35 -3.13 -30.29 18.91
C ILE A 35 -1.92 -29.64 19.59
N ARG A 36 -0.98 -30.44 20.08
CA ARG A 36 0.26 -29.97 20.73
C ARG A 36 1.31 -29.46 19.74
N SER A 37 1.13 -29.73 18.47
CA SER A 37 2.10 -29.38 17.40
C SER A 37 1.63 -28.29 16.44
N GLN A 38 0.40 -27.79 16.55
CA GLN A 38 -0.10 -26.68 15.74
C GLN A 38 -0.50 -25.51 16.64
N LEU A 39 0.04 -24.34 16.36
CA LEU A 39 -0.34 -23.09 16.98
C LEU A 39 -1.75 -22.72 16.49
N THR A 40 -2.73 -22.79 17.37
CA THR A 40 -4.09 -22.30 17.11
C THR A 40 -4.23 -20.86 17.60
N PRO A 41 -5.18 -20.07 17.11
CA PRO A 41 -5.43 -18.72 17.64
C PRO A 41 -5.70 -18.70 19.15
N GLY A 42 -6.19 -19.80 19.74
CA GLY A 42 -6.42 -19.94 21.19
C GLY A 42 -5.17 -20.22 22.00
N THR A 43 -4.11 -20.78 21.41
CA THR A 43 -2.85 -21.14 22.08
C THR A 43 -1.67 -20.25 21.72
N TYR A 44 -1.79 -19.43 20.65
CA TYR A 44 -0.70 -18.64 20.11
C TYR A 44 -0.40 -17.38 20.93
N PHE A 45 -1.36 -16.73 21.55
CA PHE A 45 -1.17 -15.47 22.28
C PHE A 45 -0.97 -15.71 23.80
N ALA A 46 0.04 -16.51 24.17
CA ALA A 46 0.27 -16.88 25.56
C ALA A 46 1.33 -16.04 26.29
N ASN A 47 2.26 -15.41 25.58
CA ASN A 47 3.38 -14.67 26.16
C ASN A 47 3.87 -13.52 25.27
N ALA A 48 4.83 -12.72 25.79
CA ALA A 48 5.38 -11.56 25.12
C ALA A 48 6.06 -11.88 23.78
N ASP A 49 6.77 -13.01 23.67
CA ASP A 49 7.47 -13.39 22.44
C ASP A 49 6.47 -13.70 21.33
N GLN A 50 5.36 -14.35 21.66
CA GLN A 50 4.29 -14.62 20.70
C GLN A 50 3.53 -13.36 20.30
N ALA A 51 3.33 -12.41 21.23
CA ALA A 51 2.79 -11.10 20.91
C ALA A 51 3.71 -10.35 19.93
N GLN A 52 5.03 -10.35 20.19
CA GLN A 52 6.01 -9.74 19.30
C GLN A 52 6.03 -10.42 17.93
N ALA A 53 5.96 -11.75 17.87
CA ALA A 53 5.94 -12.50 16.61
C ALA A 53 4.68 -12.21 15.80
N ALA A 54 3.50 -12.10 16.45
CA ALA A 54 2.26 -11.69 15.78
C ALA A 54 2.39 -10.31 15.14
N ILE A 55 2.93 -9.33 15.88
CA ILE A 55 3.17 -7.98 15.35
C ILE A 55 4.22 -7.98 14.23
N ASN A 56 5.27 -8.79 14.32
CA ASN A 56 6.24 -8.93 13.23
C ASN A 56 5.57 -9.42 11.95
N GLY A 57 4.62 -10.36 12.05
CA GLY A 57 3.83 -10.86 10.91
C GLY A 57 2.96 -9.79 10.25
N LEU A 58 2.53 -8.74 10.99
CA LEU A 58 1.74 -7.66 10.41
C LEU A 58 2.53 -6.82 9.40
N TYR A 59 3.86 -6.75 9.50
CA TYR A 59 4.67 -5.96 8.58
C TYR A 59 4.64 -6.46 7.15
N ASP A 60 4.31 -7.72 6.93
CA ASP A 60 4.11 -8.26 5.58
C ASP A 60 2.99 -7.51 4.83
N ASN A 61 1.95 -7.07 5.54
CA ASN A 61 0.85 -6.33 4.94
C ASN A 61 1.23 -4.92 4.48
N LEU A 62 2.36 -4.38 4.90
CA LEU A 62 2.90 -3.11 4.38
C LEU A 62 3.43 -3.24 2.94
N ARG A 63 3.66 -4.47 2.46
CA ARG A 63 4.10 -4.78 1.09
C ARG A 63 2.96 -4.77 0.08
N ILE A 64 1.71 -4.60 0.50
CA ILE A 64 0.52 -4.75 -0.35
C ILE A 64 0.59 -3.94 -1.65
N MET A 65 1.27 -2.78 -1.67
CA MET A 65 1.41 -1.94 -2.85
C MET A 65 2.54 -2.36 -3.78
N SER A 66 3.57 -3.00 -3.24
CA SER A 66 4.78 -3.43 -3.96
C SER A 66 4.82 -4.93 -4.23
N SER A 67 3.79 -5.68 -3.81
CA SER A 67 3.64 -7.09 -4.13
C SER A 67 3.45 -7.31 -5.63
N THR A 68 4.05 -8.37 -6.14
CA THR A 68 3.98 -8.80 -7.55
C THR A 68 3.10 -10.02 -7.75
N ASP A 69 2.23 -10.33 -6.79
CA ASP A 69 1.42 -11.55 -6.80
C ASP A 69 0.32 -11.59 -7.85
N VAL A 70 0.21 -10.57 -8.72
CA VAL A 70 -0.89 -10.42 -9.68
C VAL A 70 -0.55 -11.00 -11.07
N GLY A 71 0.70 -11.36 -11.32
CA GLY A 71 1.12 -11.96 -12.58
C GLY A 71 2.30 -11.26 -13.26
N TYR A 72 2.57 -11.68 -14.49
CA TYR A 72 3.75 -11.31 -15.26
C TYR A 72 3.74 -9.82 -15.67
N GLY A 73 4.70 -9.04 -15.18
CA GLY A 73 4.79 -7.59 -15.45
C GLY A 73 3.70 -6.77 -14.77
N GLU A 74 3.00 -7.34 -13.79
CA GLU A 74 1.86 -6.75 -13.11
C GLU A 74 2.17 -6.50 -11.63
N SER A 75 1.71 -5.36 -11.11
CA SER A 75 1.70 -5.04 -9.70
C SER A 75 0.68 -3.94 -9.41
N LEU A 76 0.21 -3.85 -8.17
CA LEU A 76 -0.65 -2.76 -7.74
C LEU A 76 0.02 -1.40 -7.94
N TRP A 77 1.33 -1.31 -7.71
CA TRP A 77 2.13 -0.12 -7.99
C TRP A 77 2.00 0.33 -9.44
N VAL A 78 2.29 -0.56 -10.41
CA VAL A 78 2.16 -0.24 -11.84
C VAL A 78 0.75 0.20 -12.18
N GLY A 79 -0.26 -0.54 -11.72
CA GLY A 79 -1.66 -0.21 -11.98
C GLY A 79 -2.05 1.21 -11.54
N LEU A 80 -1.62 1.64 -10.35
CA LEU A 80 -1.93 2.99 -9.85
C LEU A 80 -1.18 4.09 -10.60
N GLU A 81 0.06 3.85 -11.03
CA GLU A 81 0.82 4.82 -11.81
C GLU A 81 0.24 5.00 -13.22
N LEU A 82 -0.29 3.94 -13.82
CA LEU A 82 -0.98 4.04 -15.12
C LEU A 82 -2.27 4.89 -15.02
N PHE A 83 -2.97 4.87 -13.89
CA PHE A 83 -4.11 5.76 -13.66
C PHE A 83 -3.71 7.23 -13.53
N ALA A 84 -2.50 7.51 -13.09
CA ALA A 84 -2.00 8.89 -12.89
C ALA A 84 -1.68 9.62 -14.20
N GLN A 85 -1.71 8.92 -15.34
CA GLN A 85 -1.54 9.47 -16.69
C GLN A 85 -0.15 10.06 -17.00
N HIS A 86 0.87 9.67 -16.25
CA HIS A 86 2.27 10.08 -16.49
C HIS A 86 3.17 8.90 -16.88
N ALA A 87 2.56 7.73 -17.04
CA ALA A 87 3.24 6.51 -17.44
C ALA A 87 2.39 5.71 -18.44
N THR A 88 3.07 4.88 -19.21
CA THR A 88 2.48 3.88 -20.12
C THR A 88 3.11 2.51 -19.88
N SER A 89 2.65 1.49 -20.60
CA SER A 89 3.16 0.12 -20.54
C SER A 89 3.23 -0.46 -21.95
N LEU A 90 4.12 -1.43 -22.17
CA LEU A 90 4.27 -2.07 -23.48
C LEU A 90 3.10 -2.98 -23.90
N GLY A 91 2.01 -2.97 -23.16
CA GLY A 91 0.82 -3.73 -23.56
C GLY A 91 0.94 -5.24 -23.40
N GLN A 92 1.90 -5.75 -22.63
CA GLN A 92 2.07 -7.18 -22.35
C GLN A 92 1.00 -7.74 -21.43
N SER A 93 0.48 -6.91 -20.50
CA SER A 93 -0.59 -7.27 -19.60
C SER A 93 -1.94 -6.76 -20.11
N GLN A 94 -2.90 -7.66 -20.24
CA GLN A 94 -4.29 -7.28 -20.53
C GLN A 94 -4.89 -6.41 -19.40
N PHE A 95 -4.43 -6.59 -18.17
CA PHE A 95 -4.96 -5.86 -17.01
C PHE A 95 -4.41 -4.43 -16.94
N ASN A 96 -3.13 -4.22 -17.27
CA ASN A 96 -2.56 -2.89 -17.48
C ASN A 96 -3.28 -2.17 -18.65
N ASN A 97 -3.57 -2.89 -19.73
CA ASN A 97 -4.29 -2.33 -20.86
C ASN A 97 -5.72 -1.92 -20.52
N GLN A 98 -6.41 -2.61 -19.60
CA GLN A 98 -7.72 -2.17 -19.12
C GLN A 98 -7.63 -0.81 -18.43
N ILE A 99 -6.56 -0.55 -17.69
CA ILE A 99 -6.34 0.75 -17.04
C ILE A 99 -6.01 1.82 -18.10
N LEU A 100 -5.01 1.56 -18.94
CA LEU A 100 -4.59 2.49 -19.99
C LEU A 100 -5.74 2.88 -20.92
N ASN A 101 -6.55 1.90 -21.33
CA ASN A 101 -7.69 2.10 -22.23
C ASN A 101 -8.99 2.47 -21.50
N GLN A 102 -8.94 2.61 -20.17
CA GLN A 102 -10.10 2.95 -19.34
C GLN A 102 -11.29 2.00 -19.55
N THR A 103 -11.00 0.71 -19.63
CA THR A 103 -11.96 -0.39 -19.72
C THR A 103 -11.97 -1.28 -18.48
N LEU A 104 -11.38 -0.79 -17.37
CA LEU A 104 -11.32 -1.50 -16.10
C LEU A 104 -12.72 -1.92 -15.64
N ASP A 105 -12.86 -3.18 -15.24
CA ASP A 105 -14.07 -3.76 -14.66
C ASP A 105 -13.82 -4.41 -13.29
N ALA A 106 -14.89 -4.93 -12.68
CA ALA A 106 -14.84 -5.53 -11.34
C ALA A 106 -14.17 -6.92 -11.30
N ASN A 107 -13.72 -7.46 -12.44
CA ASN A 107 -12.98 -8.73 -12.51
C ASN A 107 -11.48 -8.51 -12.63
N ASN A 108 -11.02 -7.25 -12.71
CA ASN A 108 -9.60 -6.95 -12.78
C ASN A 108 -8.90 -7.45 -11.50
N PRO A 109 -7.81 -8.25 -11.61
CA PRO A 109 -7.14 -8.88 -10.47
C PRO A 109 -6.52 -7.88 -9.50
N TYR A 110 -6.16 -6.67 -9.95
CA TYR A 110 -5.68 -5.62 -9.04
C TYR A 110 -6.71 -5.27 -7.97
N SER A 111 -8.00 -5.21 -8.36
CA SER A 111 -9.08 -4.94 -7.43
C SER A 111 -9.21 -6.07 -6.38
N SER A 112 -9.25 -7.34 -6.83
CA SER A 112 -9.38 -8.47 -5.89
C SER A 112 -8.13 -8.66 -5.01
N SER A 113 -6.93 -8.49 -5.56
CA SER A 113 -5.68 -8.60 -4.80
C SER A 113 -5.62 -7.55 -3.68
N MET A 114 -5.91 -6.28 -4.00
CA MET A 114 -5.94 -5.21 -3.00
C MET A 114 -7.00 -5.45 -1.93
N TRP A 115 -8.21 -5.83 -2.31
CA TRP A 115 -9.31 -6.09 -1.39
C TRP A 115 -8.98 -7.24 -0.43
N ASN A 116 -8.60 -8.39 -0.99
CA ASN A 116 -8.32 -9.60 -0.21
C ASN A 116 -7.10 -9.40 0.71
N GLY A 117 -6.01 -8.84 0.18
CA GLY A 117 -4.80 -8.57 0.95
C GLY A 117 -5.06 -7.60 2.10
N ALA A 118 -5.83 -6.54 1.87
CA ALA A 118 -6.17 -5.58 2.91
C ALA A 118 -7.04 -6.21 4.02
N TYR A 119 -8.09 -6.95 3.68
CA TYR A 119 -8.93 -7.61 4.69
C TYR A 119 -8.22 -8.75 5.42
N TYR A 120 -7.30 -9.47 4.77
CA TYR A 120 -6.44 -10.42 5.44
C TYR A 120 -5.60 -9.74 6.53
N GLY A 121 -4.92 -8.64 6.19
CA GLY A 121 -4.12 -7.87 7.14
C GLY A 121 -4.96 -7.22 8.25
N ILE A 122 -6.16 -6.72 7.94
CA ILE A 122 -7.11 -6.18 8.93
C ILE A 122 -7.52 -7.28 9.90
N GLY A 123 -7.81 -8.48 9.43
CA GLY A 123 -8.13 -9.63 10.28
C GLY A 123 -7.00 -9.97 11.26
N ALA A 124 -5.76 -10.00 10.78
CA ALA A 124 -4.58 -10.24 11.60
C ALA A 124 -4.35 -9.11 12.64
N ALA A 125 -4.55 -7.85 12.24
CA ALA A 125 -4.48 -6.71 13.16
C ALA A 125 -5.58 -6.78 14.22
N ASN A 126 -6.84 -7.06 13.86
CA ASN A 126 -7.95 -7.23 14.80
C ASN A 126 -7.69 -8.35 15.80
N LEU A 127 -7.13 -9.49 15.34
CA LEU A 127 -6.78 -10.59 16.23
C LEU A 127 -5.70 -10.16 17.25
N SER A 128 -4.66 -9.45 16.79
CA SER A 128 -3.60 -8.92 17.66
C SER A 128 -4.16 -7.92 18.69
N LEU A 129 -5.01 -6.99 18.25
CA LEU A 129 -5.66 -5.99 19.12
C LEU A 129 -6.59 -6.61 20.14
N ALA A 130 -7.22 -7.75 19.83
CA ALA A 130 -8.11 -8.47 20.75
C ALA A 130 -7.34 -9.34 21.75
N ARG A 131 -6.20 -9.92 21.38
CA ARG A 131 -5.51 -10.95 22.17
C ARG A 131 -4.35 -10.42 23.01
N ILE A 132 -3.55 -9.48 22.48
CA ILE A 132 -2.37 -8.94 23.17
C ILE A 132 -2.72 -8.26 24.50
N PRO A 133 -3.86 -7.54 24.68
CA PRO A 133 -4.19 -6.94 25.98
C PRO A 133 -4.23 -7.91 27.14
N GLY A 134 -4.64 -9.17 26.90
CA GLY A 134 -4.72 -10.23 27.93
C GLY A 134 -3.38 -10.89 28.29
N ILE A 135 -2.29 -10.59 27.59
CA ILE A 135 -0.98 -11.21 27.83
C ILE A 135 -0.30 -10.53 29.03
N SER A 136 0.23 -11.34 29.95
CA SER A 136 1.09 -10.83 31.02
C SER A 136 2.48 -10.49 30.46
N MET A 137 2.80 -9.20 30.34
CA MET A 137 4.06 -8.68 29.83
C MET A 137 4.27 -7.23 30.29
N ASP A 138 5.42 -6.65 30.00
CA ASP A 138 5.68 -5.23 30.26
C ASP A 138 4.63 -4.35 29.54
N GLU A 139 4.02 -3.42 30.28
CA GLU A 139 2.93 -2.60 29.78
C GLU A 139 3.39 -1.58 28.74
N THR A 140 4.64 -1.10 28.81
CA THR A 140 5.21 -0.18 27.81
C THR A 140 5.40 -0.90 26.50
N GLN A 141 5.97 -2.11 26.54
CA GLN A 141 6.13 -2.96 25.36
C GLN A 141 4.75 -3.33 24.78
N LYS A 142 3.78 -3.71 25.63
CA LYS A 142 2.42 -4.03 25.19
C LYS A 142 1.78 -2.89 24.41
N LYS A 143 1.83 -1.67 24.96
CA LYS A 143 1.30 -0.47 24.29
C LYS A 143 1.97 -0.24 22.95
N ALA A 144 3.31 -0.34 22.88
CA ALA A 144 4.04 -0.17 21.64
C ALA A 144 3.68 -1.22 20.57
N LEU A 145 3.46 -2.48 20.97
CA LEU A 145 2.98 -3.53 20.06
C LEU A 145 1.57 -3.24 19.53
N LEU A 146 0.66 -2.85 20.41
CA LEU A 146 -0.71 -2.46 20.02
C LEU A 146 -0.70 -1.24 19.09
N GLY A 147 0.17 -0.25 19.33
CA GLY A 147 0.36 0.91 18.45
C GLY A 147 0.73 0.54 17.03
N GLN A 148 1.59 -0.47 16.85
CA GLN A 148 1.95 -0.97 15.52
C GLN A 148 0.76 -1.68 14.85
N ALA A 149 -0.04 -2.44 15.60
CA ALA A 149 -1.26 -3.09 15.06
C ALA A 149 -2.31 -2.05 14.63
N TYR A 150 -2.53 -1.00 15.43
CA TYR A 150 -3.41 0.12 15.07
C TYR A 150 -2.94 0.80 13.79
N PHE A 151 -1.64 1.09 13.68
CA PHE A 151 -1.09 1.70 12.47
C PHE A 151 -1.35 0.85 11.22
N VAL A 152 -1.07 -0.47 11.27
CA VAL A 152 -1.27 -1.37 10.12
C VAL A 152 -2.74 -1.42 9.72
N ARG A 153 -3.67 -1.52 10.70
CA ARG A 153 -5.11 -1.52 10.41
C ARG A 153 -5.56 -0.22 9.75
N ALA A 154 -5.14 0.91 10.27
CA ALA A 154 -5.42 2.22 9.68
C ALA A 154 -4.84 2.36 8.27
N PHE A 155 -3.61 1.92 8.04
CA PHE A 155 -2.95 1.93 6.73
C PHE A 155 -3.75 1.15 5.69
N LEU A 156 -4.22 -0.05 6.03
CA LEU A 156 -4.99 -0.89 5.12
C LEU A 156 -6.38 -0.30 4.84
N TYR A 157 -7.09 0.17 5.87
CA TYR A 157 -8.37 0.86 5.65
C TYR A 157 -8.21 2.15 4.85
N TYR A 158 -7.11 2.89 5.01
CA TYR A 158 -6.85 4.09 4.23
C TYR A 158 -6.67 3.80 2.74
N HIS A 159 -6.11 2.65 2.38
CA HIS A 159 -6.07 2.22 0.98
C HIS A 159 -7.45 1.75 0.49
N LEU A 160 -8.16 0.94 1.27
CA LEU A 160 -9.49 0.46 0.92
C LEU A 160 -10.47 1.62 0.66
N VAL A 161 -10.56 2.57 1.58
CA VAL A 161 -11.54 3.67 1.48
C VAL A 161 -11.27 4.60 0.31
N ARG A 162 -9.99 4.82 -0.04
CA ARG A 162 -9.63 5.62 -1.22
C ARG A 162 -9.91 4.91 -2.53
N LEU A 163 -9.70 3.60 -2.58
CA LEU A 163 -9.91 2.83 -3.80
C LEU A 163 -11.39 2.46 -4.02
N TYR A 164 -12.13 2.11 -2.98
CA TYR A 164 -13.48 1.56 -3.12
C TYR A 164 -14.59 2.45 -2.56
N GLY A 165 -14.27 3.53 -1.85
CA GLY A 165 -15.24 4.35 -1.14
C GLY A 165 -15.77 3.63 0.10
N ASP A 166 -17.09 3.46 0.20
CA ASP A 166 -17.70 2.69 1.28
C ASP A 166 -17.22 1.23 1.25
N VAL A 167 -16.85 0.70 2.42
CA VAL A 167 -16.33 -0.68 2.56
C VAL A 167 -16.80 -1.30 3.86
N PRO A 168 -16.87 -2.63 3.99
CA PRO A 168 -17.14 -3.30 5.27
C PRO A 168 -16.18 -2.84 6.37
N LEU A 169 -16.72 -2.42 7.51
CA LEU A 169 -15.94 -1.93 8.66
C LEU A 169 -15.85 -3.02 9.74
N ILE A 170 -14.79 -3.81 9.68
CA ILE A 170 -14.53 -4.97 10.56
C ILE A 170 -13.46 -4.57 11.57
N THR A 171 -13.84 -4.50 12.87
CA THR A 171 -12.96 -4.03 13.95
C THR A 171 -12.64 -5.10 15.00
N THR A 172 -13.25 -6.28 14.87
CA THR A 172 -13.07 -7.43 15.76
C THR A 172 -12.67 -8.66 14.96
N PRO A 173 -12.05 -9.68 15.59
CA PRO A 173 -11.82 -10.95 14.92
C PRO A 173 -13.13 -11.57 14.43
N VAL A 174 -13.10 -12.13 13.23
CA VAL A 174 -14.24 -12.81 12.60
C VAL A 174 -13.91 -14.28 12.44
N ASP A 175 -14.86 -15.15 12.77
CA ASP A 175 -14.81 -16.60 12.55
C ASP A 175 -16.14 -17.11 11.97
N ALA A 176 -16.23 -18.39 11.69
CA ALA A 176 -17.42 -19.01 11.10
C ALA A 176 -18.71 -18.86 11.93
N ASN A 177 -18.59 -18.54 13.23
CA ASN A 177 -19.71 -18.38 14.16
C ASN A 177 -20.03 -16.90 14.42
N SER A 178 -19.31 -15.98 13.77
CA SER A 178 -19.53 -14.56 13.94
C SER A 178 -20.91 -14.16 13.44
N PRO A 179 -21.69 -13.37 14.20
CA PRO A 179 -23.09 -13.07 13.88
C PRO A 179 -23.21 -12.25 12.59
N ASP A 180 -22.18 -11.50 12.19
CA ASP A 180 -22.15 -10.73 10.96
C ASP A 180 -20.90 -11.10 10.14
N LEU A 181 -20.89 -12.33 9.62
CA LEU A 181 -19.82 -12.84 8.76
C LEU A 181 -19.74 -12.09 7.43
N TYR A 182 -20.85 -11.58 6.96
CA TYR A 182 -21.00 -10.85 5.71
C TYR A 182 -21.57 -9.44 5.96
N PRO A 183 -20.75 -8.51 6.47
CA PRO A 183 -21.23 -7.16 6.78
C PRO A 183 -21.52 -6.34 5.52
N ALA A 184 -22.45 -5.40 5.62
CA ALA A 184 -22.66 -4.38 4.60
C ALA A 184 -21.50 -3.38 4.58
N ARG A 185 -21.46 -2.56 3.54
CA ARG A 185 -20.51 -1.44 3.44
C ARG A 185 -20.86 -0.38 4.50
N ALA A 186 -19.88 0.08 5.24
CA ALA A 186 -19.97 1.27 6.10
C ALA A 186 -19.68 2.53 5.27
N ALA A 187 -20.27 3.63 5.65
CA ALA A 187 -20.02 4.90 4.98
C ALA A 187 -18.55 5.33 5.07
N THR A 188 -18.04 5.88 3.99
CA THR A 188 -16.66 6.42 3.89
C THR A 188 -16.26 7.25 5.11
N VAL A 189 -17.15 8.11 5.61
CA VAL A 189 -16.88 8.96 6.78
C VAL A 189 -16.63 8.15 8.06
N ASP A 190 -17.30 7.02 8.24
CA ASP A 190 -17.13 6.17 9.43
C ASP A 190 -15.83 5.36 9.35
N VAL A 191 -15.46 4.94 8.13
CA VAL A 191 -14.14 4.32 7.90
C VAL A 191 -13.01 5.30 8.24
N TYR A 192 -13.11 6.58 7.81
CA TYR A 192 -12.12 7.60 8.18
C TYR A 192 -12.09 7.89 9.68
N LYS A 193 -13.21 7.84 10.40
CA LYS A 193 -13.21 7.97 11.87
C LYS A 193 -12.38 6.86 12.53
N LEU A 194 -12.53 5.62 12.09
CA LEU A 194 -11.69 4.52 12.58
C LEU A 194 -10.21 4.75 12.26
N ILE A 195 -9.88 5.12 11.03
CA ILE A 195 -8.50 5.40 10.60
C ILE A 195 -7.85 6.46 11.49
N VAL A 196 -8.55 7.57 11.72
CA VAL A 196 -8.06 8.66 12.59
C VAL A 196 -7.87 8.18 14.03
N SER A 197 -8.84 7.46 14.58
CA SER A 197 -8.77 6.89 15.94
C SER A 197 -7.59 5.94 16.10
N ASP A 198 -7.38 5.05 15.14
CA ASP A 198 -6.28 4.08 15.15
C ASP A 198 -4.90 4.77 15.05
N LEU A 199 -4.78 5.79 14.19
CA LEU A 199 -3.51 6.53 14.06
C LEU A 199 -3.21 7.38 15.29
N GLN A 200 -4.22 7.95 15.95
CA GLN A 200 -4.06 8.65 17.23
C GLN A 200 -3.64 7.68 18.36
N ALA A 201 -4.22 6.47 18.36
CA ALA A 201 -3.81 5.39 19.28
C ALA A 201 -2.35 4.98 19.02
N ALA A 202 -1.95 4.82 17.76
CA ALA A 202 -0.57 4.52 17.38
C ALA A 202 0.40 5.64 17.79
N GLU A 203 0.03 6.91 17.56
CA GLU A 203 0.83 8.08 17.95
C GLU A 203 1.08 8.13 19.46
N SER A 204 0.09 7.77 20.28
CA SER A 204 0.16 7.80 21.75
C SER A 204 0.65 6.50 22.40
N ALA A 205 1.02 5.50 21.61
CA ALA A 205 1.38 4.17 22.09
C ALA A 205 2.81 4.05 22.66
N GLY A 206 3.57 5.14 22.73
CA GLY A 206 4.97 5.12 23.18
C GLY A 206 5.94 4.53 22.16
N LEU A 207 5.59 4.56 20.88
CA LEU A 207 6.50 4.19 19.79
C LEU A 207 7.73 5.12 19.76
N PRO A 208 8.90 4.62 19.33
CA PRO A 208 10.08 5.48 19.15
C PRO A 208 9.77 6.56 18.10
N VAL A 209 10.37 7.74 18.27
CA VAL A 209 10.23 8.83 17.28
C VAL A 209 10.92 8.45 15.97
N VAL A 210 12.05 7.77 16.04
CA VAL A 210 12.85 7.29 14.90
C VAL A 210 13.20 5.82 15.12
N ASP A 211 13.13 5.05 14.05
CA ASP A 211 13.66 3.68 13.99
C ASP A 211 14.34 3.47 12.64
N ARG A 212 15.58 2.97 12.66
CA ARG A 212 16.39 2.72 11.46
C ARG A 212 16.38 1.25 11.04
N THR A 213 15.58 0.42 11.71
CA THR A 213 15.39 -1.00 11.37
C THR A 213 14.13 -1.24 10.54
N GLY A 214 13.37 -0.17 10.23
CA GLY A 214 12.15 -0.23 9.43
C GLY A 214 10.87 -0.49 10.24
N ARG A 215 10.92 -0.31 11.57
CA ARG A 215 9.71 -0.40 12.39
C ARG A 215 8.87 0.88 12.32
N ILE A 216 7.57 0.69 12.57
CA ILE A 216 6.60 1.78 12.67
C ILE A 216 6.98 2.67 13.86
N THR A 217 7.03 3.97 13.61
CA THR A 217 7.44 5.01 14.57
C THR A 217 6.29 5.98 14.85
N GLN A 218 6.44 6.78 15.90
CA GLN A 218 5.54 7.91 16.16
C GLN A 218 5.52 8.88 14.96
N SER A 219 6.70 9.17 14.36
CA SER A 219 6.80 10.01 13.18
C SER A 219 6.05 9.43 11.98
N ALA A 220 6.07 8.10 11.79
CA ALA A 220 5.29 7.44 10.75
C ALA A 220 3.77 7.58 10.99
N ALA A 221 3.32 7.40 12.25
CA ALA A 221 1.91 7.59 12.62
C ALA A 221 1.44 9.03 12.37
N LYS A 222 2.22 10.03 12.77
CA LYS A 222 1.94 11.46 12.52
C LYS A 222 1.93 11.80 11.02
N SER A 223 2.88 11.27 10.25
CA SER A 223 2.96 11.50 8.80
C SER A 223 1.76 10.93 8.06
N LEU A 224 1.35 9.70 8.42
CA LEU A 224 0.16 9.09 7.83
C LEU A 224 -1.11 9.82 8.24
N LEU A 225 -1.20 10.27 9.51
CA LEU A 225 -2.34 11.06 9.99
C LEU A 225 -2.45 12.41 9.28
N ALA A 226 -1.31 13.07 9.00
CA ALA A 226 -1.29 14.29 8.18
C ALA A 226 -1.84 14.04 6.76
N SER A 227 -1.43 12.93 6.14
CA SER A 227 -1.93 12.52 4.82
C SER A 227 -3.43 12.20 4.84
N VAL A 228 -3.91 11.53 5.88
CA VAL A 228 -5.34 11.23 6.09
C VAL A 228 -6.16 12.52 6.23
N TYR A 229 -5.72 13.46 7.05
CA TYR A 229 -6.43 14.75 7.20
C TYR A 229 -6.43 15.55 5.89
N LEU A 230 -5.32 15.59 5.15
CA LEU A 230 -5.28 16.24 3.83
C LEU A 230 -6.30 15.61 2.87
N THR A 231 -6.41 14.28 2.87
CA THR A 231 -7.38 13.57 2.03
C THR A 231 -8.82 13.85 2.45
N MET A 232 -9.12 13.85 3.75
CA MET A 232 -10.45 14.18 4.27
C MET A 232 -10.87 15.62 3.97
N ALA A 233 -9.91 16.54 3.87
CA ALA A 233 -10.17 17.94 3.50
C ALA A 233 -10.59 18.09 2.02
N GLY A 234 -10.17 17.16 1.14
CA GLY A 234 -10.55 17.08 -0.26
C GLY A 234 -11.78 16.21 -0.52
N TYR A 235 -11.99 15.87 -1.78
CA TYR A 235 -13.08 14.97 -2.19
C TYR A 235 -12.87 13.52 -1.68
N PRO A 236 -13.95 12.78 -1.41
CA PRO A 236 -15.36 13.18 -1.51
C PRO A 236 -15.87 13.91 -0.25
N LEU A 237 -15.15 13.89 0.88
CA LEU A 237 -15.66 14.38 2.16
C LEU A 237 -15.71 15.91 2.25
N GLN A 238 -14.76 16.60 1.65
CA GLN A 238 -14.63 18.06 1.64
C GLN A 238 -14.70 18.70 3.04
N GLN A 239 -14.17 18.00 4.04
CA GLN A 239 -14.11 18.47 5.43
C GLN A 239 -12.94 19.45 5.59
N THR A 240 -13.07 20.64 5.04
CA THR A 240 -11.99 21.64 4.89
C THR A 240 -11.31 22.05 6.20
N ALA A 241 -11.98 21.91 7.36
CA ALA A 241 -11.34 22.10 8.67
C ALA A 241 -10.12 21.16 8.89
N ASN A 242 -10.07 20.02 8.21
CA ASN A 242 -8.95 19.09 8.31
C ASN A 242 -7.66 19.62 7.67
N TYR A 243 -7.68 20.68 6.85
CA TYR A 243 -6.45 21.32 6.39
C TYR A 243 -5.60 21.82 7.55
N ALA A 244 -6.20 22.45 8.54
CA ALA A 244 -5.47 22.92 9.73
C ALA A 244 -4.86 21.75 10.52
N LEU A 245 -5.58 20.63 10.65
CA LEU A 245 -5.10 19.43 11.32
C LEU A 245 -3.95 18.75 10.53
N ALA A 246 -4.07 18.68 9.21
CA ALA A 246 -3.01 18.15 8.34
C ALA A 246 -1.73 18.99 8.48
N ALA A 247 -1.85 20.32 8.44
CA ALA A 247 -0.71 21.23 8.61
C ALA A 247 -0.06 21.07 10.00
N ALA A 248 -0.86 20.97 11.07
CA ALA A 248 -0.34 20.79 12.42
C ALA A 248 0.44 19.47 12.57
N LYS A 249 -0.12 18.34 12.09
CA LYS A 249 0.56 17.04 12.17
C LYS A 249 1.84 16.98 11.32
N ALA A 250 1.81 17.53 10.12
CA ALA A 250 3.00 17.63 9.28
C ALA A 250 4.07 18.50 9.93
N ALA A 251 3.67 19.64 10.54
CA ALA A 251 4.60 20.52 11.26
C ALA A 251 5.32 19.82 12.41
N GLU A 252 4.62 18.97 13.19
CA GLU A 252 5.23 18.21 14.29
C GLU A 252 6.37 17.31 13.81
N VAL A 253 6.23 16.68 12.63
CA VAL A 253 7.27 15.81 12.05
C VAL A 253 8.44 16.63 11.49
N ILE A 254 8.13 17.75 10.81
CA ILE A 254 9.14 18.65 10.24
C ILE A 254 9.98 19.28 11.35
N ASP A 255 9.35 19.82 12.39
CA ASP A 255 10.02 20.56 13.47
C ASP A 255 10.87 19.65 14.36
N ALA A 256 10.55 18.37 14.42
CA ALA A 256 11.38 17.37 15.08
C ALA A 256 12.77 17.19 14.43
N GLY A 257 12.93 17.52 13.15
CA GLY A 257 14.22 17.54 12.44
C GLY A 257 14.89 16.19 12.24
N ASN A 258 14.19 15.07 12.46
CA ASN A 258 14.79 13.73 12.51
C ASN A 258 15.03 13.07 11.15
N TYR A 259 14.46 13.63 10.08
CA TYR A 259 14.48 13.04 8.75
C TYR A 259 14.97 14.07 7.70
N PRO A 260 16.28 14.37 7.69
CA PRO A 260 16.85 15.34 6.75
C PRO A 260 16.72 14.83 5.31
N LEU A 261 16.50 15.75 4.37
CA LEU A 261 16.52 15.43 2.94
C LEU A 261 17.89 14.86 2.54
N PHE A 262 17.90 13.86 1.69
CA PHE A 262 19.13 13.46 1.01
C PHE A 262 19.64 14.59 0.13
N THR A 263 20.94 14.67 -0.02
CA THR A 263 21.60 15.67 -0.89
C THR A 263 21.56 15.29 -2.37
N ASN A 264 21.25 14.02 -2.67
CA ASN A 264 21.13 13.47 -4.02
C ASN A 264 19.94 12.50 -4.07
N TYR A 265 19.47 12.18 -5.28
CA TYR A 265 18.33 11.28 -5.47
C TYR A 265 18.71 9.80 -5.50
N ILE A 266 19.99 9.45 -5.71
CA ILE A 266 20.47 8.06 -5.74
C ILE A 266 20.22 7.37 -4.38
N SER A 267 20.40 8.11 -3.28
CA SER A 267 20.16 7.60 -1.92
C SER A 267 18.72 7.16 -1.65
N LEU A 268 17.75 7.55 -2.47
CA LEU A 268 16.37 7.06 -2.33
C LEU A 268 16.23 5.55 -2.57
N HIS A 269 17.11 4.98 -3.39
CA HIS A 269 17.02 3.61 -3.90
C HIS A 269 18.33 2.82 -3.72
N ASN A 270 19.24 3.30 -2.86
CA ASN A 270 20.47 2.61 -2.53
C ASN A 270 20.23 1.71 -1.30
N ASN A 271 20.65 0.45 -1.37
CA ASN A 271 20.54 -0.49 -0.25
C ASN A 271 21.24 -0.02 1.03
N ALA A 272 22.35 0.72 0.93
CA ALA A 272 23.05 1.26 2.07
C ALA A 272 22.26 2.35 2.82
N ASP A 273 21.32 3.00 2.13
CA ASP A 273 20.53 4.12 2.65
C ASP A 273 19.12 3.70 3.10
N LYS A 274 18.78 2.40 3.05
CA LYS A 274 17.48 1.88 3.54
C LYS A 274 17.19 2.39 4.96
N ASN A 275 15.99 2.92 5.18
CA ASN A 275 15.52 3.47 6.46
C ASN A 275 16.35 4.65 7.00
N GLN A 276 17.15 5.32 6.16
CA GLN A 276 18.00 6.46 6.53
C GLN A 276 17.45 7.79 5.97
N GLY A 277 18.10 8.89 6.37
CA GLY A 277 17.83 10.23 5.83
C GLY A 277 16.34 10.60 5.92
N GLU A 278 15.76 10.92 4.79
CA GLU A 278 14.38 11.34 4.64
C GLU A 278 13.34 10.21 4.67
N LEU A 279 13.77 8.94 4.72
CA LEU A 279 12.89 7.77 4.67
C LEU A 279 12.26 7.52 6.05
N ILE A 280 10.97 7.82 6.19
CA ILE A 280 10.24 7.72 7.46
C ILE A 280 9.74 6.31 7.71
N LEU A 281 9.20 5.64 6.67
CA LEU A 281 8.76 4.26 6.73
C LEU A 281 8.85 3.61 5.35
N GLN A 282 9.44 2.43 5.33
CA GLN A 282 9.53 1.60 4.14
C GLN A 282 8.98 0.19 4.41
N ALA A 283 8.35 -0.44 3.41
CA ALA A 283 8.14 -1.87 3.40
C ALA A 283 9.49 -2.56 3.16
N GLN A 284 9.85 -3.50 4.04
CA GLN A 284 11.19 -4.09 4.08
C GLN A 284 11.29 -5.28 3.14
N TYR A 285 12.39 -5.33 2.38
CA TYR A 285 12.76 -6.45 1.52
C TYR A 285 14.22 -6.84 1.74
N GLN A 286 14.50 -8.13 1.61
CA GLN A 286 15.85 -8.68 1.78
C GLN A 286 15.97 -9.99 1.01
N PHE A 287 17.05 -10.18 0.27
CA PHE A 287 17.37 -11.47 -0.37
C PHE A 287 17.34 -12.63 0.62
N GLY A 288 16.77 -13.75 0.21
CA GLY A 288 16.62 -14.94 1.03
C GLY A 288 15.51 -14.93 2.06
N ILE A 289 14.79 -13.79 2.23
CA ILE A 289 13.66 -13.63 3.15
C ILE A 289 12.40 -13.20 2.40
N ALA A 290 12.45 -12.08 1.72
CA ALA A 290 11.38 -11.54 0.90
C ALA A 290 11.95 -10.65 -0.19
N THR A 291 11.56 -10.88 -1.43
CA THR A 291 11.97 -10.14 -2.61
C THR A 291 10.76 -9.55 -3.33
N ASN A 292 11.01 -8.65 -4.27
CA ASN A 292 10.00 -8.06 -5.14
C ASN A 292 10.54 -7.96 -6.58
N ALA A 293 9.69 -7.53 -7.51
CA ALA A 293 10.07 -7.31 -8.90
C ALA A 293 10.09 -5.83 -9.29
N ILE A 294 10.24 -4.89 -8.34
CA ILE A 294 10.19 -3.45 -8.62
C ILE A 294 11.21 -3.07 -9.70
N SER A 295 12.46 -3.47 -9.55
CA SER A 295 13.52 -3.14 -10.52
C SER A 295 13.27 -3.76 -11.90
N PRO A 296 12.97 -5.05 -12.06
CA PRO A 296 12.65 -5.62 -13.37
C PRO A 296 11.46 -4.97 -14.08
N LEU A 297 10.48 -4.45 -13.34
CA LEU A 297 9.30 -3.80 -13.91
C LEU A 297 9.64 -2.50 -14.66
N VAL A 298 10.73 -1.81 -14.28
CA VAL A 298 11.16 -0.55 -14.90
C VAL A 298 12.28 -0.72 -15.92
N VAL A 299 12.95 -1.87 -15.96
CA VAL A 299 13.98 -2.15 -16.96
C VAL A 299 13.32 -2.24 -18.33
N PRO A 300 13.80 -1.48 -19.34
CA PRO A 300 13.22 -1.52 -20.69
C PRO A 300 13.21 -2.93 -21.27
N TYR A 301 12.12 -3.27 -21.94
CA TYR A 301 11.83 -4.61 -22.42
C TYR A 301 12.93 -5.15 -23.33
N PHE A 302 13.51 -6.32 -22.98
CA PHE A 302 14.60 -6.98 -23.68
C PHE A 302 15.79 -6.09 -24.04
N ALA A 303 16.06 -5.04 -23.25
CA ALA A 303 17.19 -4.16 -23.49
C ALA A 303 18.56 -4.84 -23.33
N GLY A 304 18.63 -5.91 -22.54
CA GLY A 304 19.88 -6.64 -22.27
C GLY A 304 20.84 -5.84 -21.38
N ILE A 305 20.31 -5.00 -20.50
CA ILE A 305 21.08 -4.14 -19.58
C ILE A 305 21.16 -4.73 -18.17
N SER A 306 20.55 -5.88 -17.96
CA SER A 306 20.53 -6.60 -16.69
C SER A 306 20.76 -8.10 -16.89
N ASN A 307 21.00 -8.82 -15.79
CA ASN A 307 21.04 -10.28 -15.78
C ASN A 307 19.65 -10.91 -15.68
N TYR A 308 18.60 -10.13 -15.46
CA TYR A 308 17.23 -10.64 -15.41
C TYR A 308 16.88 -11.41 -16.70
N ASN A 309 16.19 -12.53 -16.55
CA ASN A 309 15.67 -13.26 -17.70
C ASN A 309 14.65 -12.44 -18.47
N ASP A 310 13.84 -11.70 -17.71
CA ASP A 310 12.77 -10.87 -18.19
C ASP A 310 12.96 -9.42 -17.73
N GLU A 311 13.22 -8.55 -18.69
CA GLU A 311 13.20 -7.11 -18.54
C GLU A 311 11.83 -6.66 -19.00
N PHE A 312 10.95 -6.28 -18.05
CA PHE A 312 9.50 -6.21 -18.32
C PHE A 312 9.07 -4.95 -19.08
N GLY A 313 9.70 -3.80 -18.84
CA GLY A 313 9.22 -2.53 -19.38
C GLY A 313 7.74 -2.26 -19.05
N ALA A 314 7.31 -2.66 -17.85
CA ALA A 314 5.91 -2.61 -17.46
C ALA A 314 5.46 -1.20 -17.06
N LEU A 315 6.40 -0.35 -16.65
CA LEU A 315 6.15 1.06 -16.31
C LEU A 315 7.14 1.94 -17.07
N ILE A 316 6.63 2.68 -18.03
CA ILE A 316 7.43 3.53 -18.93
C ILE A 316 6.96 4.97 -18.74
N PRO A 317 7.85 5.90 -18.39
CA PRO A 317 7.55 7.33 -18.37
C PRO A 317 7.04 7.82 -19.72
N THR A 318 6.08 8.72 -19.72
CA THR A 318 5.70 9.39 -20.96
C THR A 318 6.68 10.51 -21.29
N ASN A 319 6.89 10.76 -22.57
CA ASN A 319 7.75 11.86 -22.99
C ASN A 319 7.18 13.22 -22.57
N GLU A 320 5.86 13.36 -22.59
CA GLU A 320 5.15 14.55 -22.19
C GLU A 320 5.37 14.86 -20.71
N PHE A 321 5.29 13.86 -19.84
CA PHE A 321 5.57 14.04 -18.42
C PHE A 321 7.06 14.36 -18.18
N PHE A 322 7.97 13.65 -18.83
CA PHE A 322 9.40 13.96 -18.76
C PHE A 322 9.69 15.41 -19.19
N ASN A 323 9.09 15.87 -20.28
CA ASN A 323 9.26 17.22 -20.80
C ASN A 323 8.59 18.31 -19.93
N SER A 324 7.73 17.93 -18.97
CA SER A 324 7.08 18.88 -18.06
C SER A 324 7.98 19.35 -16.91
N TYR A 325 9.12 18.69 -16.69
CA TYR A 325 10.13 19.16 -15.73
C TYR A 325 10.72 20.51 -16.17
N GLU A 326 11.00 21.37 -15.21
CA GLU A 326 11.59 22.68 -15.48
C GLU A 326 13.03 22.53 -16.04
N SER A 327 13.45 23.46 -16.89
CA SER A 327 14.81 23.43 -17.42
C SER A 327 15.84 23.48 -16.29
N GLY A 328 16.77 22.53 -16.29
CA GLY A 328 17.80 22.39 -15.25
C GLY A 328 17.36 21.56 -14.03
N ASP A 329 16.12 21.05 -14.00
CA ASP A 329 15.67 20.16 -12.91
C ASP A 329 16.57 18.93 -12.83
N LEU A 330 17.20 18.73 -11.67
CA LEU A 330 18.12 17.62 -11.43
C LEU A 330 17.42 16.26 -11.60
N ARG A 331 16.15 16.15 -11.27
CA ARG A 331 15.37 14.90 -11.37
C ARG A 331 15.27 14.42 -12.83
N ALA A 332 15.24 15.32 -13.79
CA ALA A 332 15.21 15.01 -15.21
C ALA A 332 16.60 14.77 -15.82
N GLN A 333 17.68 14.91 -15.05
CA GLN A 333 19.02 14.61 -15.55
C GLN A 333 19.24 13.10 -15.63
N GLU A 334 20.18 12.70 -16.54
CA GLU A 334 20.53 11.29 -16.76
C GLU A 334 20.94 10.60 -15.46
N ARG A 335 20.34 9.43 -15.18
CA ARG A 335 20.58 8.61 -13.99
C ARG A 335 20.19 9.29 -12.65
N GLN A 336 19.23 10.18 -12.67
CA GLN A 336 18.53 10.64 -11.49
C GLN A 336 17.19 9.87 -11.37
N PHE A 337 16.07 10.41 -11.88
CA PHE A 337 14.83 9.65 -11.96
C PHE A 337 14.71 8.86 -13.27
N TYR A 338 15.45 9.29 -14.30
CA TYR A 338 15.34 8.76 -15.66
C TYR A 338 16.71 8.40 -16.23
N PHE A 339 16.71 7.57 -17.26
CA PHE A 339 17.86 7.32 -18.11
C PHE A 339 17.43 7.06 -19.56
N SER A 340 18.26 7.44 -20.49
CA SER A 340 18.01 7.31 -21.94
C SER A 340 18.91 6.26 -22.60
N SER A 341 19.96 5.83 -21.90
CA SER A 341 20.89 4.83 -22.37
C SER A 341 21.58 4.11 -21.22
N TYR A 342 22.02 2.87 -21.48
CA TYR A 342 22.77 2.11 -20.49
C TYR A 342 23.74 1.09 -21.17
N PRO A 343 24.88 0.77 -20.54
CA PRO A 343 25.76 -0.27 -21.02
C PRO A 343 25.03 -1.63 -21.10
N ARG A 344 25.19 -2.32 -22.21
CA ARG A 344 24.62 -3.66 -22.38
C ARG A 344 25.35 -4.65 -21.46
N PHE A 345 24.59 -5.40 -20.67
CA PHE A 345 25.12 -6.48 -19.85
C PHE A 345 25.30 -7.77 -20.66
N LYS A 346 24.32 -8.08 -21.52
CA LYS A 346 24.34 -9.28 -22.39
C LYS A 346 25.03 -8.98 -23.71
N ALA A 347 25.72 -9.98 -24.29
CA ALA A 347 26.34 -9.83 -25.60
C ALA A 347 25.33 -9.47 -26.71
N PRO A 348 25.72 -8.71 -27.74
CA PRO A 348 27.02 -8.07 -27.94
C PRO A 348 27.27 -6.88 -27.04
N ALA A 349 28.53 -6.64 -26.66
CA ALA A 349 28.91 -5.46 -25.88
C ALA A 349 28.57 -4.15 -26.58
N GLY A 350 28.31 -3.10 -25.81
CA GLY A 350 27.97 -1.78 -26.33
C GLY A 350 27.03 -1.02 -25.39
N THR A 351 26.52 0.11 -25.85
CA THR A 351 25.49 0.89 -25.17
C THR A 351 24.17 0.73 -25.89
N VAL A 352 23.11 0.49 -25.14
CA VAL A 352 21.73 0.52 -25.63
C VAL A 352 21.20 1.92 -25.45
N ASN A 353 20.68 2.51 -26.51
CA ASN A 353 19.94 3.76 -26.48
C ASN A 353 18.44 3.40 -26.50
N PHE A 354 17.68 3.98 -25.57
CA PHE A 354 16.23 3.76 -25.49
C PHE A 354 15.53 4.75 -26.41
N ASN A 355 14.43 4.33 -27.01
CA ASN A 355 13.61 5.22 -27.86
C ASN A 355 12.81 6.23 -27.04
N ALA A 356 12.75 6.06 -25.73
CA ALA A 356 12.08 6.90 -24.76
C ALA A 356 12.88 6.88 -23.44
N HIS A 357 12.59 7.82 -22.54
CA HIS A 357 13.17 7.79 -21.21
C HIS A 357 12.63 6.58 -20.43
N ALA A 358 13.51 5.86 -19.73
CA ALA A 358 13.15 4.80 -18.81
C ALA A 358 13.33 5.28 -17.36
N LEU A 359 12.73 4.58 -16.39
CA LEU A 359 12.85 4.91 -14.98
C LEU A 359 14.17 4.40 -14.42
N TYR A 360 15.05 5.32 -14.03
CA TYR A 360 16.23 5.00 -13.24
C TYR A 360 15.94 4.98 -11.74
N LYS A 361 14.93 5.71 -11.30
CA LYS A 361 14.51 5.83 -9.90
C LYS A 361 14.36 4.50 -9.15
N TYR A 362 14.01 3.43 -9.86
CA TYR A 362 13.84 2.08 -9.32
C TYR A 362 14.77 1.06 -9.98
N PHE A 363 15.76 1.50 -10.73
CA PHE A 363 16.75 0.61 -11.33
C PHE A 363 17.81 0.22 -10.29
N HIS A 364 17.64 -0.96 -9.71
CA HIS A 364 18.52 -1.48 -8.68
C HIS A 364 19.70 -2.23 -9.29
N LEU A 365 20.83 -1.55 -9.48
CA LEU A 365 21.99 -2.04 -10.22
C LEU A 365 22.54 -3.34 -9.65
N GLU A 366 22.72 -3.44 -8.32
CA GLU A 366 23.28 -4.62 -7.69
C GLU A 366 22.43 -5.86 -7.96
N SER A 367 21.10 -5.73 -7.84
CA SER A 367 20.15 -6.78 -8.16
C SER A 367 20.18 -7.12 -9.66
N ALA A 368 20.15 -6.10 -10.53
CA ALA A 368 20.16 -6.27 -11.97
C ALA A 368 21.39 -7.03 -12.49
N LEU A 369 22.53 -6.91 -11.81
CA LEU A 369 23.78 -7.61 -12.18
C LEU A 369 23.96 -8.97 -11.49
N SER A 370 23.31 -9.22 -10.37
CA SER A 370 23.56 -10.41 -9.53
C SER A 370 22.55 -11.52 -9.69
N THR A 371 21.33 -11.26 -10.11
CA THR A 371 20.26 -12.25 -10.19
C THR A 371 19.77 -12.48 -11.62
N ALA A 372 19.48 -13.75 -11.96
CA ALA A 372 18.87 -14.13 -13.24
C ALA A 372 17.34 -14.22 -13.16
N THR A 373 16.75 -14.02 -11.99
CA THR A 373 15.31 -14.02 -11.74
C THR A 373 14.83 -12.60 -11.45
N PRO A 374 13.53 -12.31 -11.54
CA PRO A 374 12.98 -11.00 -11.23
C PRO A 374 12.95 -10.74 -9.71
N ASP A 375 14.11 -10.94 -9.06
CA ASP A 375 14.29 -10.77 -7.63
C ASP A 375 15.06 -9.48 -7.35
N CYS A 376 14.45 -8.63 -6.54
CA CYS A 376 15.04 -7.40 -6.04
C CYS A 376 14.74 -7.28 -4.54
N ASP A 377 15.69 -6.76 -3.78
CA ASP A 377 15.52 -6.50 -2.35
C ASP A 377 15.36 -5.01 -2.04
N GLU A 378 15.06 -4.19 -3.03
CA GLU A 378 14.78 -2.78 -2.84
C GLU A 378 13.56 -2.57 -1.95
N ASN A 379 13.70 -1.73 -0.90
CA ASN A 379 12.60 -1.37 -0.03
C ASN A 379 11.61 -0.44 -0.74
N TRP A 380 10.32 -0.70 -0.56
CA TRP A 380 9.27 0.20 -1.05
C TRP A 380 9.01 1.33 -0.06
N THR A 381 9.20 2.58 -0.47
CA THR A 381 8.99 3.75 0.38
C THR A 381 7.51 4.06 0.52
N LEU A 382 6.99 3.96 1.75
CA LEU A 382 5.61 4.29 2.10
C LEU A 382 5.46 5.77 2.46
N LEU A 383 6.38 6.29 3.28
CA LEU A 383 6.36 7.66 3.80
C LEU A 383 7.78 8.23 3.77
N ARG A 384 7.95 9.43 3.23
CA ARG A 384 9.20 10.18 3.25
C ARG A 384 8.99 11.68 3.48
N MET A 385 10.01 12.35 3.95
CA MET A 385 9.92 13.74 4.41
C MET A 385 9.41 14.72 3.34
N PRO A 386 9.78 14.68 2.06
CA PRO A 386 9.23 15.57 1.03
C PRO A 386 7.71 15.51 0.92
N GLU A 387 7.09 14.32 1.08
CA GLU A 387 5.64 14.21 1.12
C GLU A 387 5.06 15.01 2.29
N VAL A 388 5.64 14.87 3.49
CA VAL A 388 5.20 15.59 4.70
C VAL A 388 5.37 17.11 4.54
N MET A 389 6.47 17.54 3.94
CA MET A 389 6.74 18.96 3.65
C MET A 389 5.71 19.54 2.68
N LEU A 390 5.34 18.79 1.63
CA LEU A 390 4.34 19.20 0.64
C LEU A 390 2.92 19.15 1.21
N ILE A 391 2.61 18.18 2.10
CA ILE A 391 1.36 18.16 2.87
C ILE A 391 1.25 19.43 3.71
N TYR A 392 2.31 19.80 4.44
CA TYR A 392 2.33 21.04 5.23
C TYR A 392 2.08 22.26 4.36
N ALA A 393 2.83 22.39 3.25
CA ALA A 393 2.74 23.55 2.37
C ALA A 393 1.33 23.72 1.76
N GLU A 394 0.74 22.63 1.26
CA GLU A 394 -0.62 22.65 0.72
C GLU A 394 -1.64 22.96 1.83
N ALA A 395 -1.61 22.22 2.91
CA ALA A 395 -2.62 22.29 3.96
C ALA A 395 -2.65 23.68 4.63
N ILE A 396 -1.50 24.27 4.94
CA ILE A 396 -1.47 25.61 5.54
C ILE A 396 -1.92 26.68 4.55
N ASN A 397 -1.57 26.53 3.25
CA ASN A 397 -2.07 27.44 2.22
C ASN A 397 -3.59 27.40 2.12
N GLU A 398 -4.19 26.20 2.17
CA GLU A 398 -5.66 26.07 2.12
C GLU A 398 -6.34 26.60 3.37
N ALA A 399 -5.76 26.36 4.55
CA ALA A 399 -6.33 26.80 5.82
C ALA A 399 -6.25 28.33 6.03
N SER A 400 -5.11 28.96 5.68
CA SER A 400 -4.85 30.35 6.08
C SER A 400 -4.03 31.17 5.07
N GLY A 401 -3.64 30.59 3.93
CA GLY A 401 -2.72 31.18 2.98
C GLY A 401 -1.28 30.76 3.20
N ALA A 402 -0.45 30.92 2.16
CA ALA A 402 0.94 30.52 2.19
C ALA A 402 1.76 31.32 3.22
N THR A 403 2.40 30.62 4.14
CA THR A 403 3.25 31.20 5.19
C THR A 403 4.73 31.17 4.77
N PRO A 404 5.62 31.97 5.40
CA PRO A 404 7.06 31.86 5.18
C PRO A 404 7.58 30.41 5.36
N LYS A 405 7.08 29.66 6.38
CA LYS A 405 7.44 28.26 6.59
C LYS A 405 6.97 27.37 5.45
N ALA A 406 5.79 27.62 4.84
CA ALA A 406 5.33 26.88 3.69
C ALA A 406 6.27 27.06 2.48
N TYR A 407 6.68 28.29 2.21
CA TYR A 407 7.72 28.55 1.20
C TYR A 407 9.04 27.88 1.53
N THR A 408 9.49 27.88 2.79
CA THR A 408 10.70 27.17 3.21
C THR A 408 10.64 25.69 2.87
N GLN A 409 9.51 25.02 3.16
CA GLN A 409 9.37 23.60 2.86
C GLN A 409 9.36 23.32 1.34
N LEU A 410 8.57 24.07 0.57
CA LEU A 410 8.53 23.93 -0.88
C LEU A 410 9.90 24.20 -1.52
N ASN A 411 10.55 25.29 -1.11
CA ASN A 411 11.83 25.71 -1.66
C ASN A 411 13.00 24.81 -1.26
N ALA A 412 12.94 24.09 -0.15
CA ALA A 412 13.95 23.10 0.21
C ALA A 412 13.96 21.93 -0.79
N ILE A 413 12.78 21.46 -1.22
CA ILE A 413 12.66 20.43 -2.26
C ILE A 413 13.15 20.96 -3.61
N ARG A 414 12.74 22.16 -3.99
CA ARG A 414 13.16 22.81 -5.23
C ARG A 414 14.68 23.05 -5.27
N SER A 415 15.26 23.48 -4.15
CA SER A 415 16.71 23.68 -4.03
C SER A 415 17.49 22.38 -4.26
N ARG A 416 17.02 21.24 -3.71
CA ARG A 416 17.63 19.92 -3.99
C ARG A 416 17.52 19.59 -5.49
N ALA A 417 16.40 19.92 -6.12
CA ALA A 417 16.19 19.74 -7.54
C ALA A 417 16.94 20.78 -8.41
N GLN A 418 17.75 21.66 -7.82
CA GLN A 418 18.49 22.76 -8.47
C GLN A 418 17.58 23.79 -9.16
N LEU A 419 16.36 23.95 -8.64
CA LEU A 419 15.38 24.89 -9.15
C LEU A 419 15.36 26.19 -8.34
N PRO A 420 15.04 27.34 -8.97
CA PRO A 420 14.93 28.60 -8.27
C PRO A 420 13.81 28.60 -7.23
N ALA A 421 14.03 29.36 -6.16
CA ALA A 421 13.04 29.54 -5.12
C ALA A 421 11.82 30.31 -5.61
N LEU A 422 10.64 29.95 -5.14
CA LEU A 422 9.38 30.64 -5.37
C LEU A 422 9.05 31.57 -4.21
N ASN A 423 8.47 32.73 -4.49
CA ASN A 423 8.08 33.73 -3.49
C ASN A 423 6.89 34.54 -3.99
N GLY A 424 6.09 35.07 -3.05
CA GLY A 424 5.09 36.11 -3.35
C GLY A 424 3.90 35.64 -4.21
N LEU A 425 3.64 34.34 -4.27
CA LEU A 425 2.53 33.79 -5.06
C LEU A 425 1.18 34.07 -4.39
N SER A 426 0.15 34.22 -5.20
CA SER A 426 -1.23 34.18 -4.70
C SER A 426 -1.54 32.79 -4.12
N LYS A 427 -2.61 32.69 -3.33
CA LYS A 427 -3.06 31.39 -2.76
C LYS A 427 -3.23 30.30 -3.81
N ASP A 428 -3.86 30.64 -4.93
CA ASP A 428 -4.10 29.69 -6.03
C ASP A 428 -2.81 29.31 -6.75
N ALA A 429 -1.96 30.29 -7.08
CA ALA A 429 -0.67 30.03 -7.71
C ALA A 429 0.27 29.21 -6.81
N PHE A 430 0.24 29.43 -5.48
CA PHE A 430 1.01 28.63 -4.54
C PHE A 430 0.47 27.18 -4.46
N ARG A 431 -0.85 26.99 -4.45
CA ARG A 431 -1.49 25.67 -4.52
C ARG A 431 -1.02 24.88 -5.72
N GLU A 432 -1.08 25.50 -6.92
CA GLU A 432 -0.66 24.84 -8.15
C GLU A 432 0.83 24.55 -8.15
N ALA A 433 1.67 25.43 -7.61
CA ALA A 433 3.11 25.21 -7.46
C ALA A 433 3.39 24.00 -6.54
N VAL A 434 2.69 23.87 -5.41
CA VAL A 434 2.82 22.70 -4.52
C VAL A 434 2.33 21.43 -5.21
N TRP A 435 1.20 21.45 -5.90
CA TRP A 435 0.69 20.29 -6.63
C TRP A 435 1.65 19.85 -7.75
N LYS A 436 2.21 20.81 -8.50
CA LYS A 436 3.21 20.51 -9.53
C LYS A 436 4.46 19.89 -8.90
N GLU A 437 4.95 20.44 -7.79
CA GLU A 437 6.11 19.89 -7.09
C GLU A 437 5.84 18.49 -6.59
N ARG A 438 4.63 18.19 -6.06
CA ARG A 438 4.22 16.84 -5.67
C ARG A 438 4.24 15.87 -6.85
N TYR A 439 3.72 16.26 -8.01
CA TYR A 439 3.74 15.44 -9.21
C TYR A 439 5.16 15.06 -9.64
N HIS A 440 6.10 16.00 -9.60
CA HIS A 440 7.47 15.78 -10.01
C HIS A 440 8.31 15.07 -8.93
N GLU A 441 8.20 15.48 -7.68
CA GLU A 441 9.00 14.95 -6.59
C GLU A 441 8.57 13.52 -6.20
N LEU A 442 7.27 13.29 -6.14
CA LEU A 442 6.69 12.00 -5.72
C LEU A 442 6.29 11.13 -6.93
N ALA A 443 6.81 11.44 -8.13
CA ALA A 443 6.54 10.69 -9.33
C ALA A 443 6.84 9.20 -9.12
N TYR A 444 5.91 8.35 -9.52
CA TYR A 444 5.97 6.89 -9.46
C TYR A 444 6.00 6.29 -8.04
N GLU A 445 5.49 7.03 -7.04
CA GLU A 445 5.38 6.59 -5.63
C GLU A 445 3.93 6.35 -5.19
N ASN A 446 3.02 6.08 -6.13
CA ASN A 446 1.58 5.88 -5.89
C ASN A 446 0.87 7.04 -5.17
N LYS A 447 1.31 8.28 -5.44
CA LYS A 447 0.68 9.47 -4.85
C LYS A 447 -0.27 10.16 -5.82
N ALA A 448 0.10 10.25 -7.09
CA ALA A 448 -0.59 11.08 -8.08
C ALA A 448 -2.06 10.67 -8.30
N TYR A 449 -2.39 9.38 -8.39
CA TYR A 449 -3.77 8.92 -8.54
C TYR A 449 -4.65 9.33 -7.35
N PHE A 450 -4.13 9.21 -6.13
CA PHE A 450 -4.84 9.65 -4.92
C PHE A 450 -4.97 11.17 -4.83
N ASP A 451 -3.99 11.91 -5.36
CA ASP A 451 -4.09 13.36 -5.50
C ASP A 451 -5.20 13.75 -6.51
N ILE A 452 -5.29 13.06 -7.64
CA ILE A 452 -6.41 13.22 -8.60
C ILE A 452 -7.76 12.96 -7.91
N GLN A 453 -7.87 11.90 -7.11
CA GLN A 453 -9.11 11.58 -6.41
C GLN A 453 -9.53 12.67 -5.42
N ARG A 454 -8.61 13.19 -4.60
CA ARG A 454 -8.94 14.18 -3.57
C ARG A 454 -9.11 15.60 -4.09
N THR A 455 -8.40 15.97 -5.17
CA THR A 455 -8.46 17.32 -5.73
C THR A 455 -9.45 17.46 -6.88
N ARG A 456 -9.82 16.34 -7.52
CA ARG A 456 -10.55 16.29 -8.80
C ARG A 456 -9.80 16.98 -9.95
N LYS A 457 -8.49 17.17 -9.81
CA LYS A 457 -7.64 17.79 -10.82
C LYS A 457 -6.60 16.81 -11.34
N ALA A 458 -6.35 16.86 -12.64
CA ALA A 458 -5.25 16.19 -13.33
C ALA A 458 -4.24 17.22 -13.81
N TYR A 459 -2.98 16.84 -13.88
CA TYR A 459 -1.94 17.71 -14.42
C TYR A 459 -1.85 17.54 -15.94
N ASP A 460 -2.29 18.56 -16.67
CA ASP A 460 -2.09 18.68 -18.12
C ASP A 460 -0.63 19.06 -18.37
N VAL A 461 0.20 18.04 -18.55
CA VAL A 461 1.66 18.17 -18.67
C VAL A 461 2.09 18.96 -19.92
N VAL A 462 1.30 18.92 -20.98
CA VAL A 462 1.56 19.63 -22.24
C VAL A 462 1.37 21.12 -22.07
N ASN A 463 0.30 21.53 -21.39
CA ASN A 463 -0.05 22.92 -21.18
C ASN A 463 0.42 23.47 -19.82
N ASN A 464 1.11 22.65 -19.01
CA ASN A 464 1.66 22.98 -17.69
C ASN A 464 0.62 23.65 -16.76
N ARG A 465 -0.54 23.00 -16.60
CA ARG A 465 -1.66 23.50 -15.78
C ARG A 465 -2.48 22.34 -15.18
N PHE A 466 -3.23 22.63 -14.13
CA PHE A 466 -4.20 21.70 -13.61
C PHE A 466 -5.58 21.91 -14.24
N VAL A 467 -6.21 20.82 -14.65
CA VAL A 467 -7.53 20.77 -15.29
C VAL A 467 -8.46 19.83 -14.52
N ASP A 468 -9.75 19.87 -14.79
CA ASP A 468 -10.68 18.90 -14.23
C ASP A 468 -10.31 17.49 -14.68
N ALA A 469 -10.16 16.58 -13.74
CA ALA A 469 -9.68 15.22 -14.03
C ALA A 469 -10.71 14.43 -14.85
N VAL A 470 -12.00 14.52 -14.50
CA VAL A 470 -13.08 13.90 -15.28
C VAL A 470 -13.25 14.68 -16.57
N GLY A 471 -13.15 13.97 -17.68
CA GLY A 471 -13.15 14.58 -19.01
C GLY A 471 -11.76 14.89 -19.55
N PHE A 472 -10.70 14.79 -18.75
CA PHE A 472 -9.35 14.92 -19.23
C PHE A 472 -8.95 13.71 -20.09
N LYS A 473 -8.33 13.99 -21.22
CA LYS A 473 -7.92 13.00 -22.19
C LYS A 473 -6.47 12.59 -21.93
N ASN A 474 -6.25 11.28 -21.76
CA ASN A 474 -4.91 10.73 -21.56
C ASN A 474 -4.12 10.67 -22.91
N GLU A 475 -2.89 10.20 -22.86
CA GLU A 475 -1.98 10.14 -24.01
C GLU A 475 -2.43 9.16 -25.10
N VAL A 476 -3.05 8.05 -24.70
CA VAL A 476 -3.64 7.10 -25.67
C VAL A 476 -4.97 7.58 -26.20
N GLY A 477 -5.43 8.76 -25.77
CA GLY A 477 -6.62 9.40 -26.28
C GLY A 477 -7.92 9.06 -25.57
N ASN A 478 -7.88 8.35 -24.45
CA ASN A 478 -9.05 8.02 -23.65
C ASN A 478 -9.37 9.14 -22.64
N THR A 479 -10.65 9.34 -22.40
CA THR A 479 -11.15 10.38 -21.51
C THR A 479 -11.50 9.79 -20.15
N LEU A 480 -10.89 10.31 -19.06
CA LEU A 480 -11.15 9.84 -17.70
C LEU A 480 -12.63 10.02 -17.34
N GLN A 481 -13.31 8.91 -17.06
CA GLN A 481 -14.69 8.88 -16.64
C GLN A 481 -14.79 8.92 -15.10
N SER A 482 -15.89 9.47 -14.59
CA SER A 482 -16.13 9.59 -13.15
C SER A 482 -16.10 8.25 -12.39
N LYS A 483 -16.47 7.14 -13.02
CA LYS A 483 -16.42 5.81 -12.41
C LYS A 483 -15.00 5.41 -12.01
N TYR A 484 -13.97 5.86 -12.73
CA TYR A 484 -12.56 5.54 -12.44
C TYR A 484 -11.94 6.38 -11.30
N LEU A 485 -12.74 7.21 -10.65
CA LEU A 485 -12.37 7.82 -9.37
C LEU A 485 -12.49 6.83 -8.19
N LEU A 486 -13.14 5.70 -8.41
CA LEU A 486 -13.15 4.55 -7.49
C LEU A 486 -12.96 3.27 -8.31
N TRP A 487 -12.50 2.21 -7.69
CA TRP A 487 -12.45 0.88 -8.27
C TRP A 487 -13.77 0.13 -8.05
N GLY A 488 -14.08 -0.82 -8.92
CA GLY A 488 -15.20 -1.75 -8.70
C GLY A 488 -14.90 -2.66 -7.50
N ILE A 489 -15.91 -2.87 -6.65
CA ILE A 489 -15.85 -3.96 -5.65
C ILE A 489 -15.64 -5.27 -6.40
N PRO A 490 -14.69 -6.15 -6.00
CA PRO A 490 -14.43 -7.40 -6.71
C PRO A 490 -15.70 -8.20 -6.95
N ARG A 491 -15.87 -8.71 -8.17
CA ARG A 491 -17.08 -9.45 -8.54
C ARG A 491 -17.32 -10.67 -7.64
N THR A 492 -16.25 -11.33 -7.23
CA THR A 492 -16.31 -12.46 -6.30
C THR A 492 -16.92 -12.08 -4.96
N GLU A 493 -16.59 -10.90 -4.44
CA GLU A 493 -17.12 -10.41 -3.16
C GLU A 493 -18.61 -10.05 -3.26
N ILE A 494 -19.01 -9.39 -4.35
CA ILE A 494 -20.44 -9.10 -4.62
C ILE A 494 -21.25 -10.41 -4.69
N ASN A 495 -20.70 -11.45 -5.33
CA ASN A 495 -21.37 -12.74 -5.45
C ASN A 495 -21.46 -13.51 -4.12
N THR A 496 -20.47 -13.33 -3.24
CA THR A 496 -20.39 -14.04 -1.95
C THR A 496 -21.22 -13.35 -0.87
N ASN A 497 -21.20 -12.00 -0.83
CA ASN A 497 -21.88 -11.19 0.17
C ASN A 497 -23.00 -10.36 -0.50
N ASN A 498 -24.24 -10.81 -0.37
CA ASN A 498 -25.40 -10.15 -0.96
C ASN A 498 -25.80 -8.79 -0.32
N LYS A 499 -25.14 -8.39 0.76
CA LYS A 499 -25.29 -7.07 1.37
C LYS A 499 -24.38 -6.02 0.72
N LEU A 500 -23.42 -6.44 -0.12
CA LEU A 500 -22.57 -5.53 -0.86
C LEU A 500 -23.28 -4.98 -2.10
N THR A 501 -23.11 -3.70 -2.32
CA THR A 501 -23.56 -3.02 -3.53
C THR A 501 -22.34 -2.59 -4.35
N GLN A 502 -22.44 -2.68 -5.66
CA GLN A 502 -21.34 -2.29 -6.55
C GLN A 502 -21.19 -0.77 -6.64
N ASN A 503 -19.98 -0.29 -6.89
CA ASN A 503 -19.76 1.11 -7.22
C ASN A 503 -20.39 1.48 -8.57
N PRO A 504 -20.88 2.70 -8.74
CA PRO A 504 -21.54 3.13 -9.97
C PRO A 504 -20.65 2.94 -11.20
N GLY A 505 -21.20 2.31 -12.24
CA GLY A 505 -20.51 2.11 -13.52
C GLY A 505 -19.76 0.78 -13.66
N TYR A 506 -19.80 -0.11 -12.62
CA TYR A 506 -19.18 -1.45 -12.66
C TYR A 506 -20.18 -2.59 -12.64
#